data_b43a771e3df4a00ceb90c8430df3b152
#
_entry.id   b43a771e3df4a00ceb90c8430df3b152
#
_cell.length_a   1.000
_cell.length_b   1.000
_cell.length_c   1.000
_cell.angle_alpha   90.00
_cell.angle_beta   90.00
_cell.angle_gamma   90.00
#
_symmetry.space_group_name_H-M   'P 1'
#
loop_
_entity.id
_entity.type
_entity.pdbx_description
1 polymer ?
#
loop_
_entity_poly.entity_id
_entity_poly.type
_entity_poly.pdbx_seq_one_letter_code
_entity_poly.pdbx_strand_id
1 'polypeptide(L)'
;MRRLHFSLITLVDGLLRIKVLVCLPTLYYFMPGIIAAGAINVVRGSRSSVEELLQIYCHSESVALVVDNPEFFNRIAASFSYKAPPRFVILLWGDKSSLVTVGRQTPVYSYNEIKRFGQERRAKFARSNDAERYEYEFINPDDTATIMYTSGTTGNPKGVMLTHQNLLHQIRNLSDFVPAEAGERFLSMLPSWHAYERACEYFIFTCGVEQKYTSIRFLKDDLKQYQPHYLISVPLVYETLYSGIQKQISTSSPARKFLALTLIKVSLAYMEMRRISEGLCLTKNQKPPMYIASLVDWLWARVVAFVLLPLHMLAEKLVHRKIRSSVGITKAGVSGGGSLPMHVDKFFEAIGVNVQNGYGLTETSPVVSARRLNCNVLGSVGHPIKDTEFKIVDPETGSVLPPGSKGIVKVRGPPVMKGYYKNPLATKQVIDEDGWFNSGDMGWITPQHSAGRSRSCGGVIVLEGRAKDTIVLLTGENVEPLEIEEAAMRSNLIQQIVVIGQDQRRLGAIIIPNKEAAEGASKQKISPLDPEVNELSKETITSMVYEELRKWTSQCSFQVGPVLIVDEPFTIDNGLMTPTMKIRRDKVVDQYKNEIERLYK
;
A
#
# COMPACT_ATOMS: atom_id res chain seq x y z
N MET A 1 2.03 -4.98 27.36
CA MET A 1 3.34 -4.34 27.27
C MET A 1 4.22 -4.59 28.50
N ARG A 2 3.88 -4.11 29.71
CA ARG A 2 4.73 -4.29 30.90
C ARG A 2 5.19 -5.74 31.17
N ARG A 3 4.36 -6.77 30.89
CA ARG A 3 4.72 -8.19 31.12
C ARG A 3 5.77 -8.72 30.14
N LEU A 4 5.77 -8.27 28.89
CA LEU A 4 6.75 -8.67 27.85
C LEU A 4 8.08 -7.95 28.02
N HIS A 5 8.05 -6.69 28.42
CA HIS A 5 9.20 -5.89 28.73
C HIS A 5 10.09 -6.56 29.81
N PHE A 6 9.50 -6.96 30.95
CA PHE A 6 10.23 -7.69 32.00
C PHE A 6 10.80 -9.01 31.54
N SER A 7 10.13 -9.70 30.62
CA SER A 7 10.54 -11.01 30.12
C SER A 7 11.77 -10.91 29.22
N LEU A 8 11.85 -9.91 28.37
CA LEU A 8 12.98 -9.69 27.44
C LEU A 8 14.23 -9.18 28.17
N ILE A 9 14.06 -8.30 29.16
CA ILE A 9 15.18 -7.79 29.97
C ILE A 9 15.92 -8.93 30.67
N THR A 10 15.22 -9.93 31.20
CA THR A 10 15.85 -11.09 31.86
C THR A 10 16.77 -11.89 30.95
N LEU A 11 16.48 -11.93 29.64
CA LEU A 11 17.33 -12.62 28.64
C LEU A 11 18.48 -11.74 28.13
N VAL A 12 18.44 -10.45 28.39
CA VAL A 12 19.28 -9.45 27.75
C VAL A 12 20.10 -8.64 28.76
N ASP A 13 20.14 -9.06 30.04
CA ASP A 13 20.94 -8.37 31.08
C ASP A 13 22.37 -8.12 30.56
N GLY A 14 22.73 -6.86 30.40
CA GLY A 14 24.05 -6.39 29.96
C GLY A 14 24.23 -6.14 28.44
N LEU A 15 23.16 -6.27 27.62
CA LEU A 15 23.24 -6.04 26.17
C LEU A 15 22.33 -4.92 25.71
N LEU A 16 22.69 -3.68 26.01
CA LEU A 16 22.11 -2.48 25.41
C LEU A 16 22.11 -2.58 23.89
N ARG A 17 20.95 -2.34 23.27
CA ARG A 17 20.76 -2.20 21.81
C ARG A 17 21.01 -3.46 20.98
N ILE A 18 20.65 -4.63 21.49
CA ILE A 18 20.69 -5.84 20.67
C ILE A 18 19.68 -5.76 19.53
N LYS A 19 20.04 -6.37 18.42
CA LYS A 19 19.14 -6.52 17.26
C LYS A 19 18.58 -7.93 17.24
N VAL A 20 17.26 -8.01 17.08
CA VAL A 20 16.51 -9.25 17.08
C VAL A 20 15.81 -9.39 15.73
N LEU A 21 16.20 -10.40 14.95
CA LEU A 21 15.49 -10.73 13.72
C LEU A 21 14.15 -11.40 14.08
N VAL A 22 13.08 -10.83 13.61
CA VAL A 22 11.70 -11.27 13.85
C VAL A 22 11.08 -11.72 12.53
N CYS A 23 10.78 -13.01 12.41
CA CYS A 23 10.24 -13.63 11.20
C CYS A 23 8.83 -14.15 11.46
N LEU A 24 7.79 -13.37 11.11
CA LEU A 24 6.42 -13.65 11.50
C LEU A 24 5.40 -13.21 10.46
N PRO A 25 4.29 -13.95 10.29
CA PRO A 25 3.15 -13.51 9.50
C PRO A 25 2.31 -12.43 10.21
N THR A 26 2.17 -12.53 11.55
CA THR A 26 1.35 -11.62 12.37
C THR A 26 1.95 -11.51 13.77
N LEU A 27 2.29 -10.29 14.23
CA LEU A 27 2.81 -10.15 15.58
C LEU A 27 2.54 -8.85 16.30
N TYR A 28 1.42 -8.85 16.91
CA TYR A 28 0.85 -7.72 17.59
C TYR A 28 1.57 -7.30 18.88
N TYR A 29 1.94 -8.26 19.74
CA TYR A 29 2.40 -7.94 21.09
C TYR A 29 3.91 -8.04 21.30
N PHE A 30 4.60 -8.76 20.43
CA PHE A 30 6.01 -9.07 20.65
C PHE A 30 6.94 -7.91 20.23
N MET A 31 6.69 -7.29 19.09
CA MET A 31 7.49 -6.17 18.60
C MET A 31 7.53 -4.96 19.56
N PRO A 32 6.39 -4.49 20.10
CA PRO A 32 6.41 -3.46 21.13
C PRO A 32 7.19 -3.86 22.40
N GLY A 33 7.18 -5.15 22.75
CA GLY A 33 7.95 -5.66 23.88
C GLY A 33 9.47 -5.57 23.66
N ILE A 34 9.94 -5.89 22.44
CA ILE A 34 11.36 -5.73 22.06
C ILE A 34 11.77 -4.25 22.14
N ILE A 35 10.97 -3.36 21.56
CA ILE A 35 11.23 -1.92 21.57
C ILE A 35 11.25 -1.38 23.01
N ALA A 36 10.31 -1.80 23.85
CA ALA A 36 10.23 -1.40 25.24
C ALA A 36 11.40 -1.91 26.08
N ALA A 37 12.08 -2.97 25.66
CA ALA A 37 13.31 -3.48 26.26
C ALA A 37 14.58 -2.79 25.74
N GLY A 38 14.46 -1.70 24.97
CA GLY A 38 15.61 -1.01 24.38
C GLY A 38 16.29 -1.76 23.22
N ALA A 39 15.72 -2.88 22.78
CA ALA A 39 16.25 -3.67 21.67
C ALA A 39 15.68 -3.23 20.31
N ILE A 40 16.45 -3.47 19.25
CA ILE A 40 16.09 -3.06 17.89
C ILE A 40 15.39 -4.22 17.18
N ASN A 41 14.17 -3.97 16.70
CA ASN A 41 13.47 -4.92 15.84
C ASN A 41 14.06 -4.92 14.42
N VAL A 42 14.42 -6.10 13.94
CA VAL A 42 14.71 -6.35 12.52
C VAL A 42 13.60 -7.26 12.00
N VAL A 43 12.67 -6.71 11.23
CA VAL A 43 11.43 -7.43 10.92
C VAL A 43 11.37 -7.85 9.46
N ARG A 44 11.03 -9.13 9.23
CA ARG A 44 10.85 -9.68 7.89
C ARG A 44 9.75 -10.76 7.89
N GLY A 45 9.13 -10.98 6.70
CA GLY A 45 8.10 -11.99 6.55
C GLY A 45 8.64 -13.42 6.60
N SER A 46 7.91 -14.34 7.21
CA SER A 46 8.27 -15.76 7.29
C SER A 46 8.29 -16.49 5.93
N ARG A 47 7.71 -15.89 4.89
CA ARG A 47 7.72 -16.42 3.51
C ARG A 47 8.97 -16.03 2.70
N SER A 48 9.85 -15.19 3.25
CA SER A 48 11.12 -14.86 2.60
C SER A 48 12.00 -16.09 2.45
N SER A 49 12.88 -16.08 1.45
CA SER A 49 13.83 -17.17 1.25
C SER A 49 14.81 -17.28 2.43
N VAL A 50 15.36 -18.47 2.63
CA VAL A 50 16.34 -18.72 3.71
C VAL A 50 17.58 -17.86 3.51
N GLU A 51 18.01 -17.70 2.28
CA GLU A 51 19.18 -16.90 1.88
C GLU A 51 18.96 -15.42 2.23
N GLU A 52 17.79 -14.87 1.91
CA GLU A 52 17.43 -13.49 2.22
C GLU A 52 17.40 -13.27 3.74
N LEU A 53 16.77 -14.18 4.49
CA LEU A 53 16.69 -14.10 5.95
C LEU A 53 18.07 -14.16 6.59
N LEU A 54 18.96 -15.04 6.11
CA LEU A 54 20.32 -15.16 6.58
C LEU A 54 21.15 -13.91 6.25
N GLN A 55 21.00 -13.38 5.04
CA GLN A 55 21.65 -12.13 4.62
C GLN A 55 21.24 -10.97 5.53
N ILE A 56 19.93 -10.82 5.79
CA ILE A 56 19.40 -9.79 6.68
C ILE A 56 19.93 -9.97 8.10
N TYR A 57 19.91 -11.20 8.62
CA TYR A 57 20.41 -11.51 9.96
C TYR A 57 21.88 -11.12 10.13
N CYS A 58 22.72 -11.54 9.19
CA CYS A 58 24.15 -11.22 9.20
C CYS A 58 24.43 -9.73 9.01
N HIS A 59 23.77 -9.10 8.01
CA HIS A 59 23.96 -7.68 7.73
C HIS A 59 23.51 -6.79 8.88
N SER A 60 22.37 -7.11 9.50
CA SER A 60 21.86 -6.38 10.66
C SER A 60 22.65 -6.64 11.95
N GLU A 61 23.54 -7.65 11.97
CA GLU A 61 24.22 -8.12 13.19
C GLU A 61 23.23 -8.52 14.30
N SER A 62 22.13 -9.14 13.90
CA SER A 62 21.17 -9.67 14.85
C SER A 62 21.78 -10.77 15.69
N VAL A 63 21.50 -10.76 16.99
CA VAL A 63 22.06 -11.75 17.93
C VAL A 63 21.03 -12.77 18.40
N ALA A 64 19.76 -12.49 18.15
CA ALA A 64 18.66 -13.36 18.52
C ALA A 64 17.67 -13.51 17.36
N LEU A 65 16.91 -14.59 17.37
CA LEU A 65 15.94 -14.94 16.37
C LEU A 65 14.58 -15.21 17.02
N VAL A 66 13.54 -14.62 16.50
CA VAL A 66 12.16 -14.93 16.86
C VAL A 66 11.49 -15.60 15.68
N VAL A 67 10.94 -16.77 15.90
CA VAL A 67 10.31 -17.61 14.88
C VAL A 67 8.88 -17.94 15.26
N ASP A 68 8.05 -18.07 14.25
CA ASP A 68 6.61 -18.32 14.39
C ASP A 68 6.35 -19.72 14.99
N ASN A 69 6.82 -20.75 14.29
CA ASN A 69 6.52 -22.14 14.59
C ASN A 69 7.71 -23.09 14.35
N PRO A 70 7.63 -24.35 14.80
CA PRO A 70 8.68 -25.32 14.61
C PRO A 70 9.03 -25.62 13.14
N GLU A 71 8.04 -25.66 12.25
CA GLU A 71 8.26 -25.93 10.82
C GLU A 71 9.14 -24.85 10.20
N PHE A 72 8.84 -23.60 10.49
CA PHE A 72 9.64 -22.47 10.02
C PHE A 72 11.07 -22.54 10.59
N PHE A 73 11.20 -22.79 11.91
CA PHE A 73 12.51 -22.95 12.53
C PHE A 73 13.31 -24.08 11.86
N ASN A 74 12.73 -25.26 11.69
CA ASN A 74 13.38 -26.42 11.08
C ASN A 74 13.85 -26.13 9.65
N ARG A 75 13.10 -25.34 8.89
CA ARG A 75 13.48 -24.90 7.54
C ARG A 75 14.76 -24.07 7.52
N ILE A 76 14.98 -23.20 8.50
CA ILE A 76 16.10 -22.25 8.52
C ILE A 76 17.27 -22.70 9.40
N ALA A 77 17.03 -23.60 10.35
CA ALA A 77 17.94 -23.95 11.44
C ALA A 77 19.34 -24.38 10.96
N ALA A 78 19.43 -25.22 9.93
CA ALA A 78 20.70 -25.69 9.38
C ALA A 78 21.57 -24.53 8.89
N SER A 79 20.99 -23.60 8.11
CA SER A 79 21.72 -22.46 7.54
C SER A 79 22.20 -21.49 8.61
N PHE A 80 21.35 -21.20 9.61
CA PHE A 80 21.70 -20.29 10.70
C PHE A 80 22.73 -20.88 11.65
N SER A 81 22.61 -22.14 12.02
CA SER A 81 23.57 -22.80 12.94
C SER A 81 24.97 -22.89 12.37
N TYR A 82 25.11 -23.05 11.05
CA TYR A 82 26.39 -23.17 10.39
C TYR A 82 27.08 -21.81 10.16
N LYS A 83 26.33 -20.82 9.63
CA LYS A 83 26.89 -19.52 9.20
C LYS A 83 26.90 -18.46 10.28
N ALA A 84 25.84 -18.38 11.08
CA ALA A 84 25.68 -17.32 12.08
C ALA A 84 24.73 -17.77 13.21
N PRO A 85 25.25 -18.58 14.18
CA PRO A 85 24.41 -19.11 15.25
C PRO A 85 23.84 -17.99 16.13
N PRO A 86 22.52 -17.95 16.34
CA PRO A 86 21.94 -17.00 17.26
C PRO A 86 22.31 -17.33 18.71
N ARG A 87 22.42 -16.32 19.56
CA ARG A 87 22.65 -16.53 21.01
C ARG A 87 21.47 -17.24 21.67
N PHE A 88 20.25 -16.94 21.21
CA PHE A 88 19.03 -17.61 21.61
C PHE A 88 17.96 -17.48 20.54
N VAL A 89 16.98 -18.38 20.60
CA VAL A 89 15.80 -18.37 19.73
C VAL A 89 14.54 -18.29 20.59
N ILE A 90 13.54 -17.54 20.16
CA ILE A 90 12.22 -17.52 20.76
C ILE A 90 11.22 -18.13 19.78
N LEU A 91 10.56 -19.19 20.22
CA LEU A 91 9.49 -19.86 19.51
C LEU A 91 8.14 -19.37 20.03
N LEU A 92 7.29 -18.84 19.15
CA LEU A 92 6.03 -18.26 19.57
C LEU A 92 4.91 -19.26 19.70
N TRP A 93 4.81 -20.20 18.77
CA TRP A 93 3.76 -21.22 18.72
C TRP A 93 4.37 -22.61 18.54
N GLY A 94 3.66 -23.62 19.02
CA GLY A 94 4.05 -25.02 18.88
C GLY A 94 4.95 -25.53 19.99
N ASP A 95 5.34 -26.80 19.88
CA ASP A 95 6.13 -27.50 20.88
C ASP A 95 7.60 -27.56 20.48
N LYS A 96 8.48 -27.31 21.43
CA LYS A 96 9.94 -27.43 21.28
C LYS A 96 10.40 -28.86 20.99
N SER A 97 9.62 -29.87 21.35
CA SER A 97 9.93 -31.28 21.10
C SER A 97 10.02 -31.64 19.61
N SER A 98 9.37 -30.84 18.74
CA SER A 98 9.39 -31.01 17.28
C SER A 98 10.52 -30.27 16.56
N LEU A 99 11.41 -29.62 17.32
CA LEU A 99 12.55 -28.91 16.75
C LEU A 99 13.69 -29.86 16.37
N VAL A 100 14.26 -29.65 15.19
CA VAL A 100 15.49 -30.37 14.76
C VAL A 100 16.66 -29.94 15.61
N THR A 101 17.42 -30.91 16.12
CA THR A 101 18.68 -30.62 16.81
C THR A 101 19.75 -30.31 15.77
N VAL A 102 20.19 -29.07 15.68
CA VAL A 102 21.20 -28.64 14.71
C VAL A 102 22.39 -28.02 15.46
N GLY A 103 23.54 -28.59 15.34
CA GLY A 103 24.83 -28.03 15.75
C GLY A 103 24.96 -27.68 17.23
N ARG A 104 25.69 -26.59 17.54
CA ARG A 104 25.83 -26.07 18.91
C ARG A 104 24.46 -25.79 19.50
N GLN A 105 24.20 -26.22 20.72
CA GLN A 105 22.94 -26.06 21.44
C GLN A 105 22.62 -24.57 21.68
N THR A 106 22.02 -23.91 20.67
CA THR A 106 21.45 -22.59 20.87
C THR A 106 20.22 -22.72 21.76
N PRO A 107 20.12 -21.99 22.88
CA PRO A 107 18.95 -22.05 23.76
C PRO A 107 17.67 -21.62 22.97
N VAL A 108 16.64 -22.44 23.05
CA VAL A 108 15.32 -22.14 22.49
C VAL A 108 14.32 -21.97 23.61
N TYR A 109 13.69 -20.80 23.66
CA TYR A 109 12.66 -20.46 24.63
C TYR A 109 11.30 -20.41 23.95
N SER A 110 10.29 -21.00 24.56
CA SER A 110 8.90 -20.81 24.14
C SER A 110 8.39 -19.46 24.62
N TYR A 111 7.36 -18.92 23.95
CA TYR A 111 6.69 -17.68 24.38
C TYR A 111 6.20 -17.75 25.83
N ASN A 112 5.70 -18.92 26.27
CA ASN A 112 5.23 -19.11 27.64
C ASN A 112 6.38 -19.08 28.68
N GLU A 113 7.57 -19.60 28.34
CA GLU A 113 8.76 -19.49 29.21
C GLU A 113 9.18 -18.05 29.36
N ILE A 114 9.22 -17.28 28.24
CA ILE A 114 9.52 -15.84 28.28
C ILE A 114 8.53 -15.09 29.18
N LYS A 115 7.23 -15.39 29.08
CA LYS A 115 6.23 -14.80 29.97
C LYS A 115 6.47 -15.15 31.45
N ARG A 116 6.80 -16.42 31.74
CA ARG A 116 7.09 -16.88 33.10
C ARG A 116 8.30 -16.14 33.68
N PHE A 117 9.42 -16.08 32.95
CA PHE A 117 10.60 -15.34 33.39
C PHE A 117 10.29 -13.88 33.74
N GLY A 118 9.47 -13.20 32.92
CA GLY A 118 9.04 -11.84 33.21
C GLY A 118 8.14 -11.73 34.45
N GLN A 119 7.29 -12.71 34.70
CA GLN A 119 6.46 -12.75 35.90
C GLN A 119 7.30 -12.98 37.16
N GLU A 120 8.26 -13.91 37.11
CA GLU A 120 9.17 -14.21 38.22
C GLU A 120 10.05 -13.01 38.56
N ARG A 121 10.62 -12.34 37.54
CA ARG A 121 11.43 -11.13 37.72
C ARG A 121 10.61 -10.02 38.37
N ARG A 122 9.39 -9.76 37.86
CA ARG A 122 8.47 -8.78 38.42
C ARG A 122 8.11 -9.09 39.87
N ALA A 123 7.88 -10.37 40.22
CA ALA A 123 7.57 -10.76 41.61
C ALA A 123 8.79 -10.55 42.54
N LYS A 124 10.00 -10.77 42.06
CA LYS A 124 11.22 -10.47 42.84
C LYS A 124 11.36 -8.98 43.10
N PHE A 125 11.17 -8.12 42.09
CA PHE A 125 11.19 -6.66 42.27
C PHE A 125 10.11 -6.16 43.24
N ALA A 126 8.89 -6.71 43.18
CA ALA A 126 7.83 -6.30 44.07
C ALA A 126 8.06 -6.71 45.56
N ARG A 127 8.97 -7.66 45.81
CA ARG A 127 9.35 -8.11 47.16
C ARG A 127 10.62 -7.42 47.69
N SER A 128 11.42 -6.79 46.83
CA SER A 128 12.57 -6.04 47.28
C SER A 128 12.15 -4.62 47.69
N ASN A 129 12.72 -4.09 48.78
CA ASN A 129 12.50 -2.70 49.20
C ASN A 129 13.04 -1.66 48.15
N ASP A 130 13.68 -2.15 47.08
CA ASP A 130 14.10 -1.38 45.91
C ASP A 130 13.00 -1.17 44.85
N ALA A 131 11.73 -1.39 45.20
CA ALA A 131 10.59 -1.25 44.29
C ALA A 131 10.48 0.16 43.64
N GLU A 132 11.15 1.16 44.20
CA GLU A 132 11.26 2.51 43.63
C GLU A 132 12.36 2.65 42.57
N ARG A 133 13.27 1.68 42.41
CA ARG A 133 14.42 1.73 41.49
C ARG A 133 14.36 0.73 40.35
N TYR A 134 13.20 0.51 39.74
CA TYR A 134 13.18 -0.04 38.40
C TYR A 134 13.57 1.08 37.44
N GLU A 135 14.86 1.27 37.24
CA GLU A 135 15.38 2.14 36.20
C GLU A 135 15.08 1.48 34.86
N TYR A 136 14.03 1.96 34.19
CA TYR A 136 13.88 1.71 32.76
C TYR A 136 15.12 2.23 32.07
N GLU A 137 15.74 1.43 31.20
CA GLU A 137 16.79 1.96 30.35
C GLU A 137 16.29 3.21 29.65
N PHE A 138 17.07 4.28 29.73
CA PHE A 138 16.72 5.55 29.09
C PHE A 138 16.79 5.35 27.58
N ILE A 139 15.64 5.31 26.92
CA ILE A 139 15.50 5.22 25.49
C ILE A 139 15.37 6.64 24.94
N ASN A 140 16.36 7.08 24.16
CA ASN A 140 16.31 8.38 23.52
C ASN A 140 15.32 8.31 22.31
N PRO A 141 14.49 9.34 22.08
CA PRO A 141 13.63 9.42 20.88
C PRO A 141 14.38 9.20 19.57
N ASP A 142 15.64 9.58 19.46
CA ASP A 142 16.50 9.43 18.28
C ASP A 142 17.21 8.06 18.20
N ASP A 143 17.03 7.20 19.19
CA ASP A 143 17.51 5.83 19.12
C ASP A 143 16.74 5.04 18.05
N THR A 144 17.46 4.14 17.36
CA THR A 144 16.85 3.27 16.36
C THR A 144 15.94 2.25 17.04
N ALA A 145 14.64 2.31 16.75
CA ALA A 145 13.65 1.38 17.26
C ALA A 145 13.53 0.12 16.38
N THR A 146 13.74 0.28 15.08
CA THR A 146 13.59 -0.80 14.11
C THR A 146 14.44 -0.59 12.86
N ILE A 147 14.86 -1.69 12.24
CA ILE A 147 15.47 -1.72 10.91
C ILE A 147 14.55 -2.51 9.99
N MET A 148 14.05 -1.86 8.95
CA MET A 148 13.14 -2.47 7.99
C MET A 148 13.83 -2.64 6.64
N TYR A 149 13.93 -3.88 6.15
CA TYR A 149 14.60 -4.17 4.89
C TYR A 149 13.65 -4.02 3.71
N THR A 150 14.03 -3.15 2.77
CA THR A 150 13.33 -2.98 1.49
C THR A 150 14.08 -3.71 0.38
N SER A 151 13.35 -4.21 -0.62
CA SER A 151 13.96 -4.74 -1.84
C SER A 151 14.59 -3.58 -2.61
N GLY A 152 15.91 -3.41 -2.47
CA GLY A 152 16.65 -2.40 -3.21
C GLY A 152 16.57 -2.66 -4.72
N THR A 153 16.58 -1.60 -5.52
CA THR A 153 16.64 -1.67 -7.00
C THR A 153 17.93 -2.32 -7.53
N THR A 154 18.94 -2.46 -6.67
CA THR A 154 20.24 -3.07 -6.97
C THR A 154 20.33 -4.55 -6.58
N GLY A 155 19.21 -5.20 -6.20
CA GLY A 155 19.15 -6.61 -5.80
C GLY A 155 19.48 -6.86 -4.33
N ASN A 156 20.26 -6.04 -3.66
CA ASN A 156 20.56 -6.18 -2.24
C ASN A 156 19.59 -5.40 -1.36
N PRO A 157 18.95 -6.02 -0.36
CA PRO A 157 18.04 -5.34 0.54
C PRO A 157 18.74 -4.21 1.32
N LYS A 158 18.12 -3.03 1.38
CA LYS A 158 18.61 -1.90 2.18
C LYS A 158 17.87 -1.86 3.52
N GLY A 159 18.59 -1.77 4.62
CA GLY A 159 18.03 -1.68 5.97
C GLY A 159 17.69 -0.23 6.33
N VAL A 160 16.42 0.14 6.31
CA VAL A 160 15.92 1.47 6.69
C VAL A 160 15.87 1.57 8.20
N MET A 161 16.60 2.52 8.79
CA MET A 161 16.61 2.77 10.24
C MET A 161 15.51 3.76 10.62
N LEU A 162 14.52 3.31 11.40
CA LEU A 162 13.49 4.16 11.96
C LEU A 162 13.69 4.33 13.47
N THR A 163 13.61 5.57 13.94
CA THR A 163 13.76 5.94 15.34
C THR A 163 12.44 5.82 16.10
N HIS A 164 12.50 5.86 17.44
CA HIS A 164 11.30 5.99 18.27
C HIS A 164 10.51 7.23 17.92
N GLN A 165 11.19 8.36 17.67
CA GLN A 165 10.54 9.62 17.26
C GLN A 165 9.77 9.47 15.94
N ASN A 166 10.34 8.78 14.95
CA ASN A 166 9.65 8.52 13.69
C ASN A 166 8.32 7.80 13.92
N LEU A 167 8.33 6.71 14.71
CA LEU A 167 7.12 5.92 14.98
C LEU A 167 6.11 6.70 15.83
N LEU A 168 6.57 7.44 16.84
CA LEU A 168 5.69 8.26 17.69
C LEU A 168 5.03 9.39 16.91
N HIS A 169 5.74 9.99 15.93
CA HIS A 169 5.17 11.01 15.07
C HIS A 169 3.96 10.47 14.28
N GLN A 170 4.08 9.26 13.71
CA GLN A 170 2.96 8.60 13.03
C GLN A 170 1.78 8.40 13.97
N ILE A 171 2.01 7.77 15.12
CA ILE A 171 0.96 7.46 16.10
C ILE A 171 0.18 8.72 16.52
N ARG A 172 0.87 9.83 16.75
CA ARG A 172 0.27 11.07 17.22
C ARG A 172 -0.56 11.80 16.17
N ASN A 173 -0.22 11.62 14.88
CA ASN A 173 -0.80 12.43 13.80
C ASN A 173 -1.74 11.67 12.87
N LEU A 174 -1.80 10.33 12.95
CA LEU A 174 -2.72 9.55 12.10
C LEU A 174 -4.20 9.76 12.44
N SER A 175 -4.53 10.24 13.65
CA SER A 175 -5.91 10.61 14.04
C SER A 175 -6.51 11.73 13.17
N ASP A 176 -5.68 12.59 12.57
CA ASP A 176 -6.15 13.63 11.64
C ASP A 176 -6.77 13.06 10.37
N PHE A 177 -6.36 11.87 9.98
CA PHE A 177 -6.84 11.18 8.78
C PHE A 177 -7.91 10.14 9.10
N VAL A 178 -7.69 9.41 10.20
CA VAL A 178 -8.56 8.32 10.65
C VAL A 178 -8.99 8.64 12.08
N PRO A 179 -10.09 9.39 12.27
CA PRO A 179 -10.61 9.75 13.60
C PRO A 179 -11.28 8.52 14.25
N ALA A 180 -10.45 7.57 14.67
CA ALA A 180 -10.89 6.33 15.26
C ALA A 180 -11.22 6.50 16.75
N GLU A 181 -12.31 5.87 17.18
CA GLU A 181 -12.81 5.88 18.55
C GLU A 181 -12.64 4.51 19.21
N ALA A 182 -12.47 4.50 20.54
CA ALA A 182 -12.35 3.26 21.29
C ALA A 182 -13.58 2.35 21.10
N GLY A 183 -13.34 1.08 20.86
CA GLY A 183 -14.40 0.08 20.58
C GLY A 183 -14.79 -0.04 19.11
N GLU A 184 -14.29 0.82 18.23
CA GLU A 184 -14.43 0.64 16.79
C GLU A 184 -13.62 -0.56 16.29
N ARG A 185 -13.89 -1.00 15.07
CA ARG A 185 -13.26 -2.18 14.47
C ARG A 185 -12.47 -1.81 13.22
N PHE A 186 -11.22 -2.25 13.19
CA PHE A 186 -10.37 -2.25 12.00
C PHE A 186 -10.23 -3.66 11.45
N LEU A 187 -10.33 -3.80 10.13
CA LEU A 187 -9.99 -5.03 9.43
C LEU A 187 -8.65 -4.83 8.72
N SER A 188 -7.66 -5.61 9.14
CA SER A 188 -6.28 -5.56 8.67
C SER A 188 -5.94 -6.81 7.88
N MET A 189 -5.24 -6.65 6.76
CA MET A 189 -4.85 -7.76 5.89
C MET A 189 -3.42 -7.64 5.35
N LEU A 190 -2.77 -6.52 5.60
CA LEU A 190 -1.42 -6.28 5.12
C LEU A 190 -0.39 -6.98 6.02
N PRO A 191 0.81 -7.26 5.50
CA PRO A 191 1.87 -7.87 6.30
C PRO A 191 2.32 -6.95 7.45
N SER A 192 2.24 -7.42 8.69
CA SER A 192 2.61 -6.65 9.89
C SER A 192 4.09 -6.26 9.95
N TRP A 193 4.95 -6.92 9.17
CA TRP A 193 6.36 -6.55 9.03
C TRP A 193 6.58 -5.40 8.03
N HIS A 194 5.57 -5.01 7.25
CA HIS A 194 5.63 -3.86 6.37
C HIS A 194 5.32 -2.57 7.13
N ALA A 195 6.01 -1.46 6.79
CA ALA A 195 5.89 -0.18 7.49
C ALA A 195 4.45 0.32 7.58
N TYR A 196 3.66 0.13 6.52
CA TYR A 196 2.28 0.61 6.45
C TYR A 196 1.38 -0.07 7.49
N GLU A 197 1.29 -1.40 7.48
CA GLU A 197 0.48 -2.11 8.47
C GLU A 197 0.96 -1.83 9.89
N ARG A 198 2.26 -1.79 10.09
CA ARG A 198 2.89 -1.58 11.39
C ARG A 198 2.57 -0.24 12.02
N ALA A 199 2.59 0.84 11.23
CA ALA A 199 2.16 2.16 11.71
C ALA A 199 0.67 2.17 12.07
N CYS A 200 -0.16 1.52 11.26
CA CYS A 200 -1.58 1.35 11.54
C CYS A 200 -1.83 0.54 12.81
N GLU A 201 -1.11 -0.57 13.02
CA GLU A 201 -1.22 -1.38 14.24
C GLU A 201 -0.88 -0.57 15.49
N TYR A 202 0.21 0.19 15.48
CA TYR A 202 0.58 1.02 16.63
C TYR A 202 -0.45 2.12 16.92
N PHE A 203 -1.01 2.71 15.85
CA PHE A 203 -2.09 3.68 15.97
C PHE A 203 -3.36 3.04 16.55
N ILE A 204 -3.80 1.89 16.02
CA ILE A 204 -4.97 1.14 16.47
C ILE A 204 -4.85 0.80 17.96
N PHE A 205 -3.66 0.37 18.41
CA PHE A 205 -3.39 0.13 19.84
C PHE A 205 -3.60 1.35 20.72
N THR A 206 -3.12 2.49 20.24
CA THR A 206 -3.17 3.74 21.01
C THR A 206 -4.61 4.24 21.16
N CYS A 207 -5.44 4.01 20.14
CA CYS A 207 -6.85 4.43 20.14
C CYS A 207 -7.79 3.48 20.88
N GLY A 208 -7.32 2.31 21.35
CA GLY A 208 -8.19 1.32 22.02
C GLY A 208 -9.22 0.68 21.08
N VAL A 209 -8.89 0.56 19.82
CA VAL A 209 -9.73 0.02 18.75
C VAL A 209 -9.55 -1.50 18.65
N GLU A 210 -10.61 -2.22 18.31
CA GLU A 210 -10.56 -3.65 18.04
C GLU A 210 -9.97 -3.92 16.66
N GLN A 211 -8.87 -4.70 16.60
CA GLN A 211 -8.27 -5.13 15.33
C GLN A 211 -8.66 -6.56 15.01
N LYS A 212 -9.17 -6.77 13.80
CA LYS A 212 -9.40 -8.08 13.19
C LYS A 212 -8.43 -8.29 12.05
N TYR A 213 -7.87 -9.49 11.93
CA TYR A 213 -7.01 -9.88 10.82
C TYR A 213 -7.77 -10.75 9.84
N THR A 214 -7.53 -10.51 8.56
CA THR A 214 -8.09 -11.30 7.46
C THR A 214 -7.01 -11.62 6.42
N SER A 215 -7.38 -12.36 5.41
CA SER A 215 -6.58 -12.59 4.21
C SER A 215 -7.44 -12.39 2.97
N ILE A 216 -6.83 -12.27 1.79
CA ILE A 216 -7.56 -12.09 0.51
C ILE A 216 -8.64 -13.16 0.35
N ARG A 217 -8.35 -14.40 0.74
CA ARG A 217 -9.27 -15.55 0.62
C ARG A 217 -10.55 -15.35 1.44
N PHE A 218 -10.44 -14.80 2.63
CA PHE A 218 -11.57 -14.66 3.56
C PHE A 218 -12.16 -13.24 3.60
N LEU A 219 -11.55 -12.29 2.89
CA LEU A 219 -11.88 -10.87 2.97
C LEU A 219 -13.38 -10.60 2.81
N LYS A 220 -14.03 -11.22 1.81
CA LYS A 220 -15.45 -11.00 1.51
C LYS A 220 -16.36 -11.46 2.64
N ASP A 221 -16.05 -12.61 3.22
CA ASP A 221 -16.84 -13.19 4.32
C ASP A 221 -16.62 -12.41 5.61
N ASP A 222 -15.38 -12.03 5.90
CA ASP A 222 -15.00 -11.26 7.06
C ASP A 222 -15.56 -9.82 7.02
N LEU A 223 -15.57 -9.17 5.87
CA LEU A 223 -16.22 -7.87 5.68
C LEU A 223 -17.71 -7.94 6.02
N LYS A 224 -18.39 -8.99 5.57
CA LYS A 224 -19.80 -9.21 5.84
C LYS A 224 -20.05 -9.56 7.32
N GLN A 225 -19.18 -10.38 7.91
CA GLN A 225 -19.31 -10.86 9.28
C GLN A 225 -19.01 -9.76 10.30
N TYR A 226 -17.88 -9.06 10.12
CA TYR A 226 -17.39 -8.11 11.13
C TYR A 226 -17.88 -6.69 10.91
N GLN A 227 -18.30 -6.33 9.70
CA GLN A 227 -18.73 -4.98 9.33
C GLN A 227 -17.80 -3.91 9.92
N PRO A 228 -16.50 -3.89 9.54
CA PRO A 228 -15.52 -3.02 10.16
C PRO A 228 -15.84 -1.55 9.92
N HIS A 229 -15.47 -0.69 10.87
CA HIS A 229 -15.52 0.75 10.69
C HIS A 229 -14.48 1.20 9.66
N TYR A 230 -13.30 0.57 9.69
CA TYR A 230 -12.22 0.87 8.77
C TYR A 230 -11.61 -0.39 8.16
N LEU A 231 -11.33 -0.33 6.86
CA LEU A 231 -10.53 -1.32 6.13
C LEU A 231 -9.19 -0.70 5.73
N ILE A 232 -8.08 -1.24 6.25
CA ILE A 232 -6.73 -0.84 5.83
C ILE A 232 -6.27 -1.78 4.74
N SER A 233 -5.98 -1.24 3.54
CA SER A 233 -5.60 -2.08 2.42
C SER A 233 -4.83 -1.32 1.32
N VAL A 234 -4.60 -2.01 0.21
CA VAL A 234 -3.95 -1.47 -0.99
C VAL A 234 -4.95 -1.30 -2.13
N PRO A 235 -4.65 -0.51 -3.17
CA PRO A 235 -5.55 -0.24 -4.29
C PRO A 235 -6.15 -1.50 -4.93
N LEU A 236 -5.33 -2.53 -5.15
CA LEU A 236 -5.77 -3.80 -5.77
C LEU A 236 -6.97 -4.44 -5.04
N VAL A 237 -7.08 -4.26 -3.73
CA VAL A 237 -8.21 -4.79 -2.97
C VAL A 237 -9.49 -4.03 -3.29
N TYR A 238 -9.43 -2.70 -3.39
CA TYR A 238 -10.57 -1.89 -3.82
C TYR A 238 -10.98 -2.16 -5.26
N GLU A 239 -10.02 -2.39 -6.14
CA GLU A 239 -10.27 -2.84 -7.52
C GLU A 239 -10.95 -4.21 -7.56
N THR A 240 -10.53 -5.14 -6.72
CA THR A 240 -11.15 -6.47 -6.58
C THR A 240 -12.60 -6.36 -6.07
N LEU A 241 -12.85 -5.52 -5.06
CA LEU A 241 -14.20 -5.26 -4.56
C LEU A 241 -15.07 -4.61 -5.65
N TYR A 242 -14.53 -3.61 -6.35
CA TYR A 242 -15.21 -2.97 -7.49
C TYR A 242 -15.59 -3.98 -8.57
N SER A 243 -14.63 -4.78 -9.02
CA SER A 243 -14.85 -5.80 -10.06
C SER A 243 -15.87 -6.85 -9.63
N GLY A 244 -15.83 -7.27 -8.37
CA GLY A 244 -16.84 -8.18 -7.80
C GLY A 244 -18.25 -7.60 -7.82
N ILE A 245 -18.40 -6.30 -7.51
CA ILE A 245 -19.70 -5.59 -7.57
C ILE A 245 -20.17 -5.49 -9.02
N GLN A 246 -19.29 -5.12 -9.96
CA GLN A 246 -19.62 -5.04 -11.38
C GLN A 246 -20.06 -6.41 -11.93
N LYS A 247 -19.38 -7.50 -11.56
CA LYS A 247 -19.76 -8.88 -11.92
C LYS A 247 -21.17 -9.21 -11.39
N GLN A 248 -21.46 -8.87 -10.13
CA GLN A 248 -22.77 -9.10 -9.52
C GLN A 248 -23.90 -8.30 -10.23
N ILE A 249 -23.64 -7.07 -10.63
CA ILE A 249 -24.59 -6.24 -11.39
C ILE A 249 -24.80 -6.85 -12.79
N SER A 250 -23.74 -7.28 -13.47
CA SER A 250 -23.79 -7.82 -14.83
C SER A 250 -24.56 -9.14 -14.92
N THR A 251 -24.50 -9.96 -13.86
CA THR A 251 -25.20 -11.25 -13.78
C THR A 251 -26.65 -11.14 -13.27
N SER A 252 -27.10 -9.95 -12.88
CA SER A 252 -28.47 -9.70 -12.44
C SER A 252 -29.44 -9.67 -13.64
N SER A 253 -30.77 -9.74 -13.36
CA SER A 253 -31.78 -9.66 -14.43
C SER A 253 -31.64 -8.35 -15.23
N PRO A 254 -31.98 -8.34 -16.54
CA PRO A 254 -31.80 -7.16 -17.42
C PRO A 254 -32.38 -5.88 -16.86
N ALA A 255 -33.55 -5.93 -16.25
CA ALA A 255 -34.19 -4.77 -15.64
C ALA A 255 -33.41 -4.25 -14.42
N ARG A 256 -32.93 -5.15 -13.54
CA ARG A 256 -32.13 -4.77 -12.37
C ARG A 256 -30.77 -4.22 -12.78
N LYS A 257 -30.13 -4.84 -13.78
CA LYS A 257 -28.86 -4.38 -14.36
C LYS A 257 -29.02 -2.96 -14.92
N PHE A 258 -30.03 -2.74 -15.77
CA PHE A 258 -30.30 -1.42 -16.35
C PHE A 258 -30.54 -0.37 -15.27
N LEU A 259 -31.40 -0.65 -14.29
CA LEU A 259 -31.69 0.25 -13.18
C LEU A 259 -30.44 0.59 -12.37
N ALA A 260 -29.66 -0.43 -11.98
CA ALA A 260 -28.45 -0.24 -11.19
C ALA A 260 -27.43 0.63 -11.93
N LEU A 261 -27.12 0.31 -13.20
CA LEU A 261 -26.15 1.06 -13.99
C LEU A 261 -26.60 2.51 -14.23
N THR A 262 -27.90 2.74 -14.50
CA THR A 262 -28.46 4.10 -14.69
C THR A 262 -28.36 4.92 -13.41
N LEU A 263 -28.77 4.36 -12.28
CA LEU A 263 -28.71 5.05 -10.99
C LEU A 263 -27.28 5.33 -10.51
N ILE A 264 -26.33 4.41 -10.78
CA ILE A 264 -24.90 4.65 -10.50
C ILE A 264 -24.37 5.79 -11.38
N LYS A 265 -24.72 5.83 -12.68
CA LYS A 265 -24.31 6.94 -13.58
C LYS A 265 -24.87 8.29 -13.11
N VAL A 266 -26.12 8.33 -12.66
CA VAL A 266 -26.72 9.56 -12.07
C VAL A 266 -25.94 9.99 -10.84
N SER A 267 -25.58 9.05 -9.96
CA SER A 267 -24.81 9.37 -8.75
C SER A 267 -23.40 9.84 -9.06
N LEU A 268 -22.74 9.27 -10.05
CA LEU A 268 -21.44 9.76 -10.54
C LEU A 268 -21.52 11.21 -11.03
N ALA A 269 -22.55 11.53 -11.83
CA ALA A 269 -22.77 12.89 -12.31
C ALA A 269 -23.10 13.85 -11.16
N TYR A 270 -23.94 13.43 -10.20
CA TYR A 270 -24.24 14.22 -8.99
C TYR A 270 -22.98 14.53 -8.20
N MET A 271 -22.13 13.53 -7.92
CA MET A 271 -20.90 13.71 -7.16
C MET A 271 -19.89 14.59 -7.91
N GLU A 272 -19.84 14.53 -9.23
CA GLU A 272 -19.00 15.43 -10.03
C GLU A 272 -19.44 16.90 -9.90
N MET A 273 -20.74 17.17 -10.00
CA MET A 273 -21.28 18.52 -9.80
C MET A 273 -21.04 19.01 -8.36
N ARG A 274 -21.19 18.12 -7.41
CA ARG A 274 -20.90 18.41 -6.01
C ARG A 274 -19.42 18.80 -5.81
N ARG A 275 -18.45 18.04 -6.34
CA ARG A 275 -17.01 18.37 -6.28
C ARG A 275 -16.71 19.74 -6.90
N ILE A 276 -17.32 20.08 -8.05
CA ILE A 276 -17.17 21.40 -8.67
C ILE A 276 -17.71 22.48 -7.72
N SER A 277 -18.90 22.27 -7.14
CA SER A 277 -19.52 23.24 -6.24
C SER A 277 -18.79 23.39 -4.90
N GLU A 278 -18.05 22.38 -4.45
CA GLU A 278 -17.23 22.39 -3.23
C GLU A 278 -15.79 22.86 -3.49
N GLY A 279 -15.37 22.94 -4.76
CA GLY A 279 -14.02 23.37 -5.15
C GLY A 279 -12.97 22.28 -4.98
N LEU A 280 -13.36 21.00 -5.12
CA LEU A 280 -12.53 19.82 -4.91
C LEU A 280 -12.02 19.20 -6.22
N CYS A 281 -11.80 20.02 -7.27
CA CYS A 281 -11.27 19.59 -8.55
C CYS A 281 -9.80 19.98 -8.68
N LEU A 282 -8.94 19.03 -9.02
CA LEU A 282 -7.52 19.26 -9.23
C LEU A 282 -7.25 20.18 -10.43
N THR A 283 -6.22 21.03 -10.33
CA THR A 283 -5.72 21.85 -11.44
C THR A 283 -4.21 22.03 -11.36
N LYS A 284 -3.55 22.03 -12.50
CA LYS A 284 -2.14 22.43 -12.66
C LYS A 284 -1.99 23.92 -12.98
N ASN A 285 -3.08 24.59 -13.33
CA ASN A 285 -3.04 25.98 -13.74
C ASN A 285 -2.65 26.89 -12.55
N GLN A 286 -1.56 27.62 -12.69
CA GLN A 286 -1.07 28.56 -11.68
C GLN A 286 -1.85 29.86 -11.64
N LYS A 287 -2.44 30.25 -12.79
CA LYS A 287 -3.22 31.49 -12.88
C LYS A 287 -4.58 31.29 -12.20
N PRO A 288 -4.99 32.19 -11.30
CA PRO A 288 -6.30 32.11 -10.69
C PRO A 288 -7.39 32.24 -11.77
N PRO A 289 -8.49 31.48 -11.68
CA PRO A 289 -9.59 31.60 -12.61
C PRO A 289 -10.29 32.94 -12.47
N MET A 290 -10.91 33.43 -13.56
CA MET A 290 -11.73 34.63 -13.52
C MET A 290 -12.89 34.47 -12.55
N TYR A 291 -13.11 35.46 -11.70
CA TYR A 291 -14.14 35.39 -10.64
C TYR A 291 -15.55 35.15 -11.20
N ILE A 292 -15.94 35.88 -12.28
CA ILE A 292 -17.25 35.73 -12.92
C ILE A 292 -17.45 34.32 -13.48
N ALA A 293 -16.45 33.78 -14.19
CA ALA A 293 -16.49 32.41 -14.70
C ALA A 293 -16.61 31.38 -13.57
N SER A 294 -15.89 31.61 -12.49
CA SER A 294 -15.96 30.76 -11.29
C SER A 294 -17.32 30.77 -10.61
N LEU A 295 -17.95 31.93 -10.56
CA LEU A 295 -19.30 32.08 -10.01
C LEU A 295 -20.35 31.38 -10.89
N VAL A 296 -20.26 31.52 -12.21
CA VAL A 296 -21.13 30.82 -13.16
C VAL A 296 -20.98 29.32 -13.05
N ASP A 297 -19.76 28.82 -13.04
CA ASP A 297 -19.45 27.37 -12.85
C ASP A 297 -20.05 26.86 -11.54
N TRP A 298 -19.84 27.58 -10.45
CA TRP A 298 -20.36 27.22 -9.14
C TRP A 298 -21.87 27.15 -9.10
N LEU A 299 -22.54 28.20 -9.65
CA LEU A 299 -24.01 28.28 -9.70
C LEU A 299 -24.57 27.14 -10.56
N TRP A 300 -24.00 26.94 -11.76
CA TRP A 300 -24.37 25.86 -12.66
C TRP A 300 -24.24 24.49 -11.98
N ALA A 301 -23.10 24.21 -11.36
CA ALA A 301 -22.88 22.97 -10.66
C ALA A 301 -23.90 22.74 -9.54
N ARG A 302 -24.25 23.78 -8.78
CA ARG A 302 -25.28 23.71 -7.73
C ARG A 302 -26.68 23.43 -8.27
N VAL A 303 -27.08 24.10 -9.35
CA VAL A 303 -28.37 23.88 -9.99
C VAL A 303 -28.48 22.44 -10.49
N VAL A 304 -27.46 21.96 -11.22
CA VAL A 304 -27.47 20.59 -11.74
C VAL A 304 -27.43 19.56 -10.59
N ALA A 305 -26.63 19.78 -9.55
CA ALA A 305 -26.62 18.92 -8.37
C ALA A 305 -27.99 18.88 -7.69
N PHE A 306 -28.65 20.01 -7.55
CA PHE A 306 -30.02 20.09 -6.99
C PHE A 306 -31.04 19.30 -7.81
N VAL A 307 -30.99 19.39 -9.15
CA VAL A 307 -31.86 18.61 -10.04
C VAL A 307 -31.57 17.11 -9.95
N LEU A 308 -30.30 16.70 -9.82
CA LEU A 308 -29.91 15.29 -9.72
C LEU A 308 -30.13 14.70 -8.31
N LEU A 309 -30.24 15.53 -7.27
CA LEU A 309 -30.35 15.08 -5.88
C LEU A 309 -31.49 14.09 -5.63
N PRO A 310 -32.76 14.30 -6.10
CA PRO A 310 -33.83 13.34 -5.86
C PRO A 310 -33.54 11.96 -6.47
N LEU A 311 -32.93 11.92 -7.65
CA LEU A 311 -32.53 10.68 -8.31
C LEU A 311 -31.36 10.02 -7.59
N HIS A 312 -30.41 10.78 -7.08
CA HIS A 312 -29.33 10.27 -6.24
C HIS A 312 -29.87 9.69 -4.92
N MET A 313 -30.84 10.35 -4.27
CA MET A 313 -31.50 9.81 -3.07
C MET A 313 -32.28 8.52 -3.37
N LEU A 314 -32.89 8.40 -4.56
CA LEU A 314 -33.51 7.16 -5.01
C LEU A 314 -32.47 6.06 -5.24
N ALA A 315 -31.33 6.38 -5.87
CA ALA A 315 -30.21 5.47 -6.05
C ALA A 315 -29.69 4.96 -4.71
N GLU A 316 -29.59 5.85 -3.72
CA GLU A 316 -29.19 5.53 -2.35
C GLU A 316 -30.07 4.45 -1.73
N LYS A 317 -31.38 4.58 -1.83
CA LYS A 317 -32.35 3.65 -1.26
C LYS A 317 -32.39 2.29 -2.00
N LEU A 318 -32.35 2.31 -3.33
CA LEU A 318 -32.59 1.12 -4.15
C LEU A 318 -31.33 0.29 -4.44
N VAL A 319 -30.19 0.98 -4.58
CA VAL A 319 -28.93 0.39 -5.08
C VAL A 319 -27.79 0.51 -4.07
N HIS A 320 -27.44 1.74 -3.66
CA HIS A 320 -26.20 1.98 -2.92
C HIS A 320 -26.21 1.33 -1.53
N ARG A 321 -27.32 1.40 -0.80
CA ARG A 321 -27.44 0.74 0.51
C ARG A 321 -27.17 -0.76 0.44
N LYS A 322 -27.64 -1.45 -0.62
CA LYS A 322 -27.39 -2.88 -0.83
C LYS A 322 -25.92 -3.16 -1.13
N ILE A 323 -25.32 -2.30 -1.99
CA ILE A 323 -23.89 -2.42 -2.32
C ILE A 323 -23.05 -2.19 -1.06
N ARG A 324 -23.27 -1.12 -0.31
CA ARG A 324 -22.53 -0.84 0.93
C ARG A 324 -22.67 -1.95 1.97
N SER A 325 -23.88 -2.50 2.13
CA SER A 325 -24.08 -3.66 3.01
C SER A 325 -23.28 -4.89 2.59
N SER A 326 -23.04 -5.07 1.28
CA SER A 326 -22.19 -6.17 0.78
C SER A 326 -20.70 -5.87 0.87
N VAL A 327 -20.30 -4.61 0.77
CA VAL A 327 -18.92 -4.15 0.98
C VAL A 327 -18.54 -4.19 2.46
N GLY A 328 -19.49 -3.92 3.37
CA GLY A 328 -19.33 -4.08 4.82
C GLY A 328 -18.47 -3.01 5.51
N ILE A 329 -17.90 -2.04 4.81
CA ILE A 329 -17.13 -0.92 5.40
C ILE A 329 -18.13 0.15 5.86
N THR A 330 -18.11 0.52 7.16
CA THR A 330 -19.13 1.40 7.73
C THR A 330 -18.72 2.86 7.85
N LYS A 331 -17.43 3.19 7.99
CA LYS A 331 -16.91 4.57 8.05
C LYS A 331 -16.02 4.90 6.85
N ALA A 332 -14.85 4.25 6.73
CA ALA A 332 -13.93 4.54 5.64
C ALA A 332 -13.04 3.35 5.25
N GLY A 333 -12.62 3.32 4.00
CA GLY A 333 -11.50 2.54 3.54
C GLY A 333 -10.22 3.39 3.51
N VAL A 334 -9.09 2.81 3.89
CA VAL A 334 -7.77 3.46 3.78
C VAL A 334 -6.97 2.72 2.73
N SER A 335 -6.61 3.41 1.66
CA SER A 335 -5.81 2.87 0.55
C SER A 335 -4.42 3.48 0.60
N GLY A 336 -3.39 2.67 0.46
CA GLY A 336 -2.00 3.14 0.44
C GLY A 336 -1.06 2.16 -0.24
N GLY A 337 0.18 2.58 -0.47
CA GLY A 337 1.21 1.74 -1.08
C GLY A 337 1.15 1.61 -2.60
N GLY A 338 0.18 2.20 -3.26
CA GLY A 338 0.03 2.21 -4.72
C GLY A 338 -0.93 3.30 -5.19
N SER A 339 -1.06 3.46 -6.49
CA SER A 339 -2.02 4.38 -7.11
C SER A 339 -3.43 3.80 -7.07
N LEU A 340 -4.41 4.58 -6.61
CA LEU A 340 -5.82 4.20 -6.62
C LEU A 340 -6.45 4.68 -7.94
N PRO A 341 -6.91 3.75 -8.81
CA PRO A 341 -7.47 4.13 -10.10
C PRO A 341 -8.68 5.06 -9.94
N MET A 342 -8.70 6.15 -10.72
CA MET A 342 -9.72 7.20 -10.62
C MET A 342 -11.15 6.68 -10.78
N HIS A 343 -11.39 5.67 -11.63
CA HIS A 343 -12.72 5.13 -11.83
C HIS A 343 -13.23 4.34 -10.60
N VAL A 344 -12.31 3.67 -9.89
CA VAL A 344 -12.61 2.95 -8.64
C VAL A 344 -12.92 3.96 -7.54
N ASP A 345 -12.09 4.98 -7.41
CA ASP A 345 -12.23 6.07 -6.44
C ASP A 345 -13.57 6.80 -6.59
N LYS A 346 -13.90 7.23 -7.83
CA LYS A 346 -15.21 7.84 -8.17
C LYS A 346 -16.39 6.91 -7.88
N PHE A 347 -16.24 5.63 -8.13
CA PHE A 347 -17.31 4.66 -7.89
C PHE A 347 -17.62 4.53 -6.40
N PHE A 348 -16.58 4.35 -5.56
CA PHE A 348 -16.78 4.23 -4.12
C PHE A 348 -17.36 5.51 -3.52
N GLU A 349 -16.92 6.69 -3.96
CA GLU A 349 -17.51 7.96 -3.57
C GLU A 349 -19.00 8.02 -3.96
N ALA A 350 -19.35 7.64 -5.19
CA ALA A 350 -20.73 7.69 -5.68
C ALA A 350 -21.69 6.79 -4.92
N ILE A 351 -21.23 5.65 -4.43
CA ILE A 351 -22.04 4.75 -3.59
C ILE A 351 -21.97 5.08 -2.10
N GLY A 352 -21.27 6.15 -1.70
CA GLY A 352 -21.16 6.62 -0.33
C GLY A 352 -20.22 5.83 0.56
N VAL A 353 -19.19 5.20 -0.01
CA VAL A 353 -18.05 4.60 0.73
C VAL A 353 -16.85 5.53 0.59
N ASN A 354 -16.43 6.14 1.69
CA ASN A 354 -15.26 7.00 1.68
C ASN A 354 -13.98 6.16 1.58
N VAL A 355 -13.20 6.36 0.52
CA VAL A 355 -11.87 5.78 0.40
C VAL A 355 -10.85 6.90 0.52
N GLN A 356 -10.01 6.84 1.56
CA GLN A 356 -8.94 7.79 1.79
C GLN A 356 -7.64 7.22 1.21
N ASN A 357 -7.04 7.93 0.27
CA ASN A 357 -5.76 7.53 -0.29
C ASN A 357 -4.62 8.21 0.48
N GLY A 358 -3.60 7.42 0.88
CA GLY A 358 -2.43 7.88 1.61
C GLY A 358 -1.14 7.57 0.85
N TYR A 359 -0.13 8.41 1.07
CA TYR A 359 1.20 8.28 0.49
C TYR A 359 2.28 8.18 1.55
N GLY A 360 3.24 7.33 1.25
CA GLY A 360 4.44 7.18 2.06
C GLY A 360 5.32 6.02 1.60
N LEU A 361 6.49 5.95 2.19
CA LEU A 361 7.55 4.97 1.91
C LEU A 361 8.05 4.39 3.24
N THR A 362 8.74 3.27 3.19
CA THR A 362 9.41 2.73 4.39
C THR A 362 10.36 3.78 4.97
N GLU A 363 11.05 4.52 4.11
CA GLU A 363 11.98 5.60 4.43
C GLU A 363 11.31 6.82 5.08
N THR A 364 9.98 6.86 5.11
CA THR A 364 9.19 7.96 5.71
C THR A 364 8.25 7.50 6.83
N SER A 365 8.38 6.32 7.37
CA SER A 365 7.84 5.76 8.64
C SER A 365 6.34 5.40 8.75
N PRO A 366 5.48 5.19 7.78
CA PRO A 366 5.62 5.45 6.37
C PRO A 366 4.91 6.72 5.89
N VAL A 367 3.78 7.16 6.54
CA VAL A 367 2.81 8.13 6.00
C VAL A 367 3.38 9.54 6.04
N VAL A 368 3.36 10.23 4.91
CA VAL A 368 3.74 11.64 4.79
C VAL A 368 2.60 12.53 4.33
N SER A 369 1.61 11.96 3.64
CA SER A 369 0.37 12.67 3.29
C SER A 369 -0.79 11.69 3.17
N ALA A 370 -2.00 12.16 3.41
CA ALA A 370 -3.22 11.40 3.18
C ALA A 370 -4.42 12.34 2.99
N ARG A 371 -5.45 11.83 2.33
CA ARG A 371 -6.74 12.51 2.21
C ARG A 371 -7.47 12.49 3.55
N ARG A 372 -8.18 13.55 3.87
CA ARG A 372 -9.03 13.66 5.06
C ARG A 372 -10.50 13.48 4.69
N LEU A 373 -11.31 13.03 5.63
CA LEU A 373 -12.76 12.85 5.41
C LEU A 373 -13.47 14.14 4.99
N ASN A 374 -13.03 15.28 5.53
CA ASN A 374 -13.58 16.61 5.20
C ASN A 374 -12.93 17.26 3.97
N CYS A 375 -11.87 16.66 3.41
CA CYS A 375 -11.17 17.14 2.22
C CYS A 375 -10.64 15.94 1.42
N ASN A 376 -11.56 15.17 0.82
CA ASN A 376 -11.24 13.98 0.03
C ASN A 376 -11.13 14.33 -1.45
N VAL A 377 -9.98 14.86 -1.88
CA VAL A 377 -9.73 15.27 -3.27
C VAL A 377 -9.33 14.07 -4.10
N LEU A 378 -10.20 13.59 -4.99
CA LEU A 378 -9.95 12.42 -5.83
C LEU A 378 -8.75 12.63 -6.77
N GLY A 379 -7.98 11.56 -7.01
CA GLY A 379 -6.75 11.62 -7.82
C GLY A 379 -5.53 12.17 -7.08
N SER A 380 -5.67 12.54 -5.80
CA SER A 380 -4.58 13.03 -4.97
C SER A 380 -4.20 12.04 -3.86
N VAL A 381 -3.11 12.34 -3.18
CA VAL A 381 -2.72 11.71 -1.91
C VAL A 381 -2.91 12.67 -0.72
N GLY A 382 -3.72 13.71 -0.90
CA GLY A 382 -4.12 14.64 0.16
C GLY A 382 -3.04 15.64 0.56
N HIS A 383 -3.23 16.21 1.75
CA HIS A 383 -2.29 17.17 2.33
C HIS A 383 -1.22 16.48 3.18
N PRO A 384 -0.08 17.15 3.41
CA PRO A 384 0.96 16.66 4.31
C PRO A 384 0.40 16.30 5.70
N ILE A 385 1.04 15.31 6.34
CA ILE A 385 0.90 15.09 7.78
C ILE A 385 1.57 16.25 8.53
N LYS A 386 1.13 16.51 9.74
CA LYS A 386 1.66 17.60 10.57
C LYS A 386 3.20 17.59 10.62
N ASP A 387 3.80 18.76 10.63
CA ASP A 387 5.26 18.99 10.70
C ASP A 387 6.05 18.33 9.53
N THR A 388 5.40 18.08 8.39
CA THR A 388 6.01 17.51 7.20
C THR A 388 5.92 18.48 6.02
N GLU A 389 7.06 18.74 5.40
CA GLU A 389 7.19 19.66 4.29
C GLU A 389 7.40 18.90 2.98
N PHE A 390 6.88 19.47 1.90
CA PHE A 390 7.04 18.95 0.54
C PHE A 390 7.59 20.03 -0.37
N LYS A 391 8.49 19.65 -1.27
CA LYS A 391 8.89 20.46 -2.43
C LYS A 391 8.98 19.59 -3.67
N ILE A 392 8.70 20.22 -4.80
CA ILE A 392 8.86 19.60 -6.11
C ILE A 392 10.12 20.18 -6.73
N VAL A 393 10.99 19.32 -7.25
CA VAL A 393 12.23 19.74 -7.87
C VAL A 393 12.32 19.22 -9.30
N ASP A 394 12.93 20.03 -10.14
CA ASP A 394 13.22 19.66 -11.51
C ASP A 394 14.23 18.49 -11.54
N PRO A 395 13.98 17.42 -12.30
CA PRO A 395 14.85 16.25 -12.34
C PRO A 395 16.26 16.53 -12.87
N GLU A 396 16.41 17.50 -13.77
CA GLU A 396 17.68 17.81 -14.46
C GLU A 396 18.48 18.86 -13.70
N THR A 397 17.83 19.95 -13.32
CA THR A 397 18.51 21.10 -12.69
C THR A 397 18.52 21.06 -11.16
N GLY A 398 17.65 20.24 -10.55
CA GLY A 398 17.46 20.21 -9.10
C GLY A 398 16.80 21.47 -8.52
N SER A 399 16.39 22.44 -9.36
CA SER A 399 15.73 23.66 -8.91
C SER A 399 14.31 23.40 -8.38
N VAL A 400 13.87 24.20 -7.41
CA VAL A 400 12.51 24.08 -6.87
C VAL A 400 11.51 24.60 -7.90
N LEU A 401 10.51 23.79 -8.19
CA LEU A 401 9.44 24.12 -9.13
C LEU A 401 8.23 24.76 -8.41
N PRO A 402 7.54 25.70 -9.07
CA PRO A 402 6.33 26.28 -8.51
C PRO A 402 5.16 25.27 -8.49
N PRO A 403 4.13 25.48 -7.64
CA PRO A 403 2.92 24.66 -7.62
C PRO A 403 2.30 24.51 -9.03
N GLY A 404 1.78 23.32 -9.34
CA GLY A 404 1.25 22.98 -10.67
C GLY A 404 2.29 22.40 -11.62
N SER A 405 3.58 22.52 -11.33
CA SER A 405 4.67 21.98 -12.15
C SER A 405 5.03 20.57 -11.67
N LYS A 406 5.21 19.64 -12.63
CA LYS A 406 5.60 18.25 -12.37
C LYS A 406 7.11 18.14 -12.17
N GLY A 407 7.53 17.39 -11.17
CA GLY A 407 8.94 17.10 -10.89
C GLY A 407 9.09 16.01 -9.84
N ILE A 408 10.30 15.83 -9.33
CA ILE A 408 10.61 14.89 -8.27
C ILE A 408 10.08 15.42 -6.94
N VAL A 409 9.37 14.57 -6.21
CA VAL A 409 8.85 14.87 -4.88
C VAL A 409 9.95 14.68 -3.84
N LYS A 410 10.27 15.74 -3.10
CA LYS A 410 11.13 15.69 -1.92
C LYS A 410 10.33 15.98 -0.66
N VAL A 411 10.68 15.28 0.42
CA VAL A 411 9.98 15.34 1.72
C VAL A 411 10.97 15.66 2.82
N ARG A 412 10.59 16.51 3.78
CA ARG A 412 11.36 16.81 4.98
C ARG A 412 10.47 16.80 6.22
N GLY A 413 10.98 16.34 7.34
CA GLY A 413 10.28 16.36 8.61
C GLY A 413 10.48 15.13 9.47
N PRO A 414 9.79 15.04 10.61
CA PRO A 414 9.93 13.95 11.57
C PRO A 414 9.64 12.54 11.04
N PRO A 415 8.87 12.31 9.96
CA PRO A 415 8.70 10.97 9.39
C PRO A 415 9.95 10.41 8.71
N VAL A 416 10.89 11.27 8.25
CA VAL A 416 12.05 10.84 7.47
C VAL A 416 12.98 9.97 8.31
N MET A 417 13.43 8.85 7.73
CA MET A 417 14.32 7.88 8.36
C MET A 417 15.64 8.50 8.83
N LYS A 418 16.29 7.84 9.80
CA LYS A 418 17.67 8.17 10.21
C LYS A 418 18.69 7.92 9.09
N GLY A 419 18.43 6.98 8.20
CA GLY A 419 19.27 6.59 7.08
C GLY A 419 19.27 5.09 6.84
N TYR A 420 20.09 4.63 5.89
CA TYR A 420 20.28 3.21 5.62
C TYR A 420 21.37 2.63 6.52
N TYR A 421 21.05 1.53 7.18
CA TYR A 421 21.98 0.84 8.10
C TYR A 421 23.25 0.40 7.38
N LYS A 422 24.43 0.78 7.92
CA LYS A 422 25.77 0.53 7.35
C LYS A 422 25.95 1.01 5.90
N ASN A 423 25.12 1.95 5.43
CA ASN A 423 25.24 2.47 4.08
C ASN A 423 25.12 4.00 4.04
N PRO A 424 26.14 4.73 4.55
CA PRO A 424 26.13 6.20 4.58
C PRO A 424 26.14 6.80 3.18
N LEU A 425 26.76 6.13 2.19
CA LEU A 425 26.78 6.62 0.82
C LEU A 425 25.37 6.62 0.19
N ALA A 426 24.64 5.52 0.32
CA ALA A 426 23.26 5.45 -0.15
C ALA A 426 22.34 6.43 0.63
N THR A 427 22.63 6.69 1.89
CA THR A 427 21.89 7.69 2.69
C THR A 427 22.09 9.09 2.13
N LYS A 428 23.35 9.49 1.86
CA LYS A 428 23.67 10.80 1.26
C LYS A 428 23.10 10.99 -0.14
N GLN A 429 22.89 9.92 -0.90
CA GLN A 429 22.25 9.98 -2.22
C GLN A 429 20.77 10.35 -2.15
N VAL A 430 20.08 10.03 -1.05
CA VAL A 430 18.63 10.23 -0.92
C VAL A 430 18.25 11.28 0.11
N ILE A 431 19.11 11.62 1.07
CA ILE A 431 18.89 12.69 2.06
C ILE A 431 20.00 13.72 1.86
N ASP A 432 19.60 14.95 1.48
CA ASP A 432 20.55 16.06 1.33
C ASP A 432 20.92 16.69 2.68
N GLU A 433 21.88 17.64 2.66
CA GLU A 433 22.41 18.29 3.87
C GLU A 433 21.35 19.08 4.64
N ASP A 434 20.30 19.56 3.97
CA ASP A 434 19.16 20.26 4.58
C ASP A 434 18.09 19.31 5.12
N GLY A 435 18.28 17.99 5.05
CA GLY A 435 17.37 16.96 5.52
C GLY A 435 16.21 16.64 4.57
N TRP A 436 16.28 17.05 3.30
CA TRP A 436 15.29 16.68 2.31
C TRP A 436 15.55 15.29 1.76
N PHE A 437 14.56 14.41 1.95
CA PHE A 437 14.55 13.07 1.40
C PHE A 437 14.01 13.08 -0.04
N ASN A 438 14.77 12.55 -0.98
CA ASN A 438 14.37 12.32 -2.36
C ASN A 438 13.58 11.00 -2.44
N SER A 439 12.28 11.09 -2.69
CA SER A 439 11.40 9.93 -2.76
C SER A 439 11.59 9.08 -4.03
N GLY A 440 12.12 9.67 -5.08
CA GLY A 440 12.15 9.09 -6.43
C GLY A 440 10.78 9.01 -7.09
N ASP A 441 9.74 9.54 -6.48
CA ASP A 441 8.40 9.62 -7.05
C ASP A 441 8.22 10.95 -7.79
N MET A 442 7.47 10.92 -8.91
CA MET A 442 7.10 12.08 -9.70
C MET A 442 5.74 12.60 -9.26
N GLY A 443 5.60 13.93 -9.16
CA GLY A 443 4.34 14.52 -8.74
C GLY A 443 4.36 16.04 -8.80
N TRP A 444 3.31 16.64 -8.27
CA TRP A 444 3.14 18.09 -8.20
C TRP A 444 2.26 18.48 -7.02
N ILE A 445 2.33 19.76 -6.64
CA ILE A 445 1.50 20.35 -5.57
C ILE A 445 0.47 21.27 -6.23
N THR A 446 -0.78 21.17 -5.80
CA THR A 446 -1.85 22.02 -6.35
C THR A 446 -1.64 23.48 -5.99
N PRO A 447 -1.79 24.42 -6.96
CA PRO A 447 -1.76 25.85 -6.68
C PRO A 447 -2.87 26.28 -5.70
N GLN A 448 -2.60 27.32 -4.93
CA GLN A 448 -3.58 27.92 -4.03
C GLN A 448 -4.47 28.91 -4.82
N HIS A 449 -5.75 28.60 -4.90
CA HIS A 449 -6.74 29.50 -5.51
C HIS A 449 -7.81 29.91 -4.50
N SER A 450 -8.23 31.16 -4.52
CA SER A 450 -9.31 31.69 -3.70
C SER A 450 -10.70 31.45 -4.30
N ALA A 451 -10.77 31.13 -5.60
CA ALA A 451 -12.02 30.93 -6.34
C ALA A 451 -11.90 29.75 -7.33
N GLY A 452 -13.03 29.36 -7.91
CA GLY A 452 -13.10 28.34 -8.95
C GLY A 452 -13.21 26.90 -8.44
N ARG A 453 -13.03 25.97 -9.36
CA ARG A 453 -13.27 24.53 -9.15
C ARG A 453 -12.23 23.89 -8.24
N SER A 454 -11.09 24.54 -7.98
CA SER A 454 -9.96 24.04 -7.18
C SER A 454 -9.71 24.82 -5.89
N ARG A 455 -10.64 25.71 -5.50
CA ARG A 455 -10.42 26.61 -4.35
C ARG A 455 -10.19 25.90 -3.01
N SER A 456 -10.60 24.63 -2.89
CA SER A 456 -10.40 23.81 -1.68
C SER A 456 -9.27 22.80 -1.83
N CYS A 457 -8.47 22.86 -2.92
CA CYS A 457 -7.41 21.90 -3.21
C CYS A 457 -5.99 22.42 -2.95
N GLY A 458 -5.82 23.69 -2.57
CA GLY A 458 -4.48 24.30 -2.44
C GLY A 458 -3.56 23.52 -1.51
N GLY A 459 -2.33 23.23 -1.99
CA GLY A 459 -1.35 22.47 -1.22
C GLY A 459 -1.54 20.95 -1.21
N VAL A 460 -2.55 20.43 -1.91
CA VAL A 460 -2.75 18.98 -2.07
C VAL A 460 -1.68 18.39 -2.97
N ILE A 461 -1.18 17.20 -2.63
CA ILE A 461 -0.13 16.49 -3.36
C ILE A 461 -0.75 15.48 -4.32
N VAL A 462 -0.24 15.48 -5.55
CA VAL A 462 -0.62 14.53 -6.61
C VAL A 462 0.62 13.79 -7.07
N LEU A 463 0.53 12.46 -7.15
CA LEU A 463 1.59 11.60 -7.68
C LEU A 463 1.22 11.13 -9.09
N GLU A 464 2.22 11.07 -9.97
CA GLU A 464 2.05 10.67 -11.38
C GLU A 464 2.97 9.52 -11.81
N GLY A 465 3.64 8.84 -10.86
CA GLY A 465 4.50 7.71 -11.15
C GLY A 465 5.84 7.76 -10.42
N ARG A 466 6.81 7.02 -10.92
CA ARG A 466 8.19 7.01 -10.39
C ARG A 466 9.17 7.42 -11.47
N ALA A 467 10.15 8.24 -11.12
CA ALA A 467 11.18 8.69 -12.05
C ALA A 467 11.91 7.52 -12.75
N LYS A 468 12.15 6.42 -12.02
CA LYS A 468 12.81 5.22 -12.55
C LYS A 468 11.90 4.31 -13.41
N ASP A 469 10.59 4.45 -13.31
CA ASP A 469 9.61 3.67 -14.06
C ASP A 469 9.23 4.39 -15.38
N THR A 470 9.64 5.65 -15.55
CA THR A 470 9.47 6.42 -16.78
C THR A 470 10.18 5.70 -17.92
N ILE A 471 9.46 5.43 -19.00
CA ILE A 471 9.96 4.79 -20.21
C ILE A 471 10.51 5.87 -21.14
N VAL A 472 11.78 5.76 -21.49
CA VAL A 472 12.41 6.65 -22.49
C VAL A 472 12.39 5.94 -23.83
N LEU A 473 11.65 6.50 -24.80
CA LEU A 473 11.60 5.98 -26.15
C LEU A 473 12.84 6.38 -26.95
N LEU A 474 13.16 5.64 -28.02
CA LEU A 474 14.23 6.01 -28.97
C LEU A 474 14.04 7.39 -29.59
N THR A 475 12.83 7.93 -29.61
CA THR A 475 12.47 9.28 -30.03
C THR A 475 12.89 10.36 -29.04
N GLY A 476 13.36 9.98 -27.84
CA GLY A 476 13.67 10.88 -26.73
C GLY A 476 12.46 11.27 -25.88
N GLU A 477 11.27 10.73 -26.16
CA GLU A 477 10.07 11.02 -25.40
C GLU A 477 10.04 10.23 -24.09
N ASN A 478 9.66 10.90 -23.00
CA ASN A 478 9.48 10.32 -21.68
C ASN A 478 8.01 9.98 -21.47
N VAL A 479 7.72 8.70 -21.21
CA VAL A 479 6.36 8.18 -21.04
C VAL A 479 6.18 7.65 -19.63
N GLU A 480 5.13 8.11 -18.95
CA GLU A 480 4.70 7.56 -17.68
C GLU A 480 3.76 6.38 -17.92
N PRO A 481 4.19 5.14 -17.63
CA PRO A 481 3.39 3.94 -17.95
C PRO A 481 2.12 3.85 -17.13
N LEU A 482 2.07 4.45 -15.94
CA LEU A 482 0.96 4.38 -15.01
C LEU A 482 -0.35 4.92 -15.60
N GLU A 483 -0.31 6.04 -16.33
CA GLU A 483 -1.49 6.63 -16.99
C GLU A 483 -2.17 5.64 -17.94
N ILE A 484 -1.35 4.95 -18.73
CA ILE A 484 -1.81 3.99 -19.73
C ILE A 484 -2.32 2.71 -19.06
N GLU A 485 -1.60 2.23 -18.06
CA GLU A 485 -1.97 1.04 -17.29
C GLU A 485 -3.31 1.24 -16.56
N GLU A 486 -3.50 2.37 -15.89
CA GLU A 486 -4.78 2.71 -15.26
C GLU A 486 -5.93 2.86 -16.26
N ALA A 487 -5.67 3.41 -17.43
CA ALA A 487 -6.67 3.50 -18.49
C ALA A 487 -7.07 2.11 -19.00
N ALA A 488 -6.10 1.23 -19.27
CA ALA A 488 -6.31 -0.13 -19.73
C ALA A 488 -7.08 -1.00 -18.72
N MET A 489 -6.77 -0.84 -17.43
CA MET A 489 -7.42 -1.57 -16.33
C MET A 489 -8.91 -1.23 -16.15
N ARG A 490 -9.46 -0.25 -16.88
CA ARG A 490 -10.93 -0.03 -16.96
C ARG A 490 -11.65 -1.12 -17.73
N SER A 491 -10.94 -1.90 -18.54
CA SER A 491 -11.50 -3.03 -19.27
C SER A 491 -11.65 -4.26 -18.37
N ASN A 492 -12.82 -4.87 -18.37
CA ASN A 492 -13.04 -6.13 -17.67
C ASN A 492 -12.28 -7.32 -18.30
N LEU A 493 -11.77 -7.15 -19.53
CA LEU A 493 -11.02 -8.20 -20.25
C LEU A 493 -9.53 -8.21 -19.88
N ILE A 494 -9.04 -7.18 -19.22
CA ILE A 494 -7.64 -7.05 -18.78
C ILE A 494 -7.57 -7.29 -17.28
N GLN A 495 -6.86 -8.33 -16.88
CA GLN A 495 -6.65 -8.65 -15.47
C GLN A 495 -5.42 -7.94 -14.89
N GLN A 496 -4.30 -7.93 -15.64
CA GLN A 496 -3.07 -7.23 -15.28
C GLN A 496 -2.40 -6.72 -16.56
N ILE A 497 -1.68 -5.60 -16.44
CA ILE A 497 -0.93 -5.01 -17.55
C ILE A 497 0.38 -4.42 -17.05
N VAL A 498 1.42 -4.53 -17.86
CA VAL A 498 2.69 -3.83 -17.72
C VAL A 498 3.04 -3.20 -19.06
N VAL A 499 3.08 -1.89 -19.12
CA VAL A 499 3.52 -1.14 -20.31
C VAL A 499 5.05 -1.21 -20.40
N ILE A 500 5.56 -1.49 -21.57
CA ILE A 500 6.99 -1.65 -21.90
C ILE A 500 7.35 -0.78 -23.10
N GLY A 501 8.64 -0.55 -23.33
CA GLY A 501 9.07 0.26 -24.48
C GLY A 501 10.40 0.98 -24.26
N GLN A 502 11.11 0.67 -23.17
CA GLN A 502 12.43 1.28 -22.92
C GLN A 502 13.36 1.05 -24.10
N ASP A 503 13.92 2.13 -24.63
CA ASP A 503 14.80 2.15 -25.80
C ASP A 503 14.17 1.56 -27.07
N GLN A 504 12.84 1.63 -27.20
CA GLN A 504 12.09 1.21 -28.37
C GLN A 504 11.48 2.42 -29.11
N ARG A 505 11.09 2.23 -30.37
CA ARG A 505 10.44 3.28 -31.18
C ARG A 505 8.98 3.55 -30.76
N ARG A 506 8.34 2.60 -30.08
CA ARG A 506 6.94 2.66 -29.68
C ARG A 506 6.72 1.86 -28.41
N LEU A 507 5.67 2.21 -27.69
CA LEU A 507 5.25 1.44 -26.52
C LEU A 507 4.68 0.08 -26.92
N GLY A 508 4.87 -0.90 -26.06
CA GLY A 508 4.19 -2.19 -26.07
C GLY A 508 3.60 -2.47 -24.70
N ALA A 509 2.94 -3.61 -24.55
CA ALA A 509 2.42 -4.06 -23.28
C ALA A 509 2.50 -5.57 -23.11
N ILE A 510 2.70 -6.02 -21.88
CA ILE A 510 2.50 -7.40 -21.44
C ILE A 510 1.17 -7.42 -20.71
N ILE A 511 0.24 -8.27 -21.17
CA ILE A 511 -1.13 -8.31 -20.66
C ILE A 511 -1.50 -9.72 -20.22
N ILE A 512 -2.13 -9.80 -19.05
CA ILE A 512 -2.82 -10.99 -18.58
C ILE A 512 -4.32 -10.78 -18.79
N PRO A 513 -4.95 -11.58 -19.66
CA PRO A 513 -6.37 -11.47 -19.94
C PRO A 513 -7.21 -12.04 -18.79
N ASN A 514 -8.39 -11.47 -18.58
CA ASN A 514 -9.43 -12.08 -17.76
C ASN A 514 -10.20 -13.11 -18.60
N LYS A 515 -9.77 -14.37 -18.56
CA LYS A 515 -10.35 -15.46 -19.36
C LYS A 515 -11.84 -15.63 -19.13
N GLU A 516 -12.31 -15.59 -17.88
CA GLU A 516 -13.73 -15.72 -17.56
C GLU A 516 -14.58 -14.60 -18.20
N ALA A 517 -14.07 -13.37 -18.18
CA ALA A 517 -14.75 -12.24 -18.79
C ALA A 517 -14.73 -12.32 -20.32
N ALA A 518 -13.64 -12.80 -20.92
CA ALA A 518 -13.51 -13.00 -22.37
C ALA A 518 -14.48 -14.08 -22.87
N GLU A 519 -14.58 -15.20 -22.17
CA GLU A 519 -15.55 -16.27 -22.48
C GLU A 519 -17.00 -15.76 -22.35
N GLY A 520 -17.30 -14.98 -21.31
CA GLY A 520 -18.63 -14.39 -21.15
C GLY A 520 -18.99 -13.39 -22.24
N ALA A 521 -18.02 -12.61 -22.72
CA ALA A 521 -18.23 -11.62 -23.78
C ALA A 521 -18.43 -12.29 -25.16
N SER A 522 -17.72 -13.37 -25.44
CA SER A 522 -17.89 -14.10 -26.72
C SER A 522 -19.20 -14.87 -26.80
N LYS A 523 -19.67 -15.48 -25.70
CA LYS A 523 -21.00 -16.13 -25.65
C LYS A 523 -22.16 -15.15 -25.90
N GLN A 524 -21.96 -13.85 -25.69
CA GLN A 524 -22.95 -12.82 -26.03
C GLN A 524 -22.92 -12.41 -27.53
N LYS A 525 -21.82 -12.65 -28.24
CA LYS A 525 -21.65 -12.30 -29.66
C LYS A 525 -21.99 -13.46 -30.60
N ILE A 526 -22.02 -14.71 -30.11
CA ILE A 526 -22.30 -15.90 -30.90
C ILE A 526 -23.81 -16.21 -30.84
N SER A 527 -24.43 -16.35 -32.00
CA SER A 527 -25.84 -16.78 -32.18
C SER A 527 -26.05 -18.20 -31.59
N PRO A 528 -27.24 -18.53 -31.04
CA PRO A 528 -27.51 -19.81 -30.37
C PRO A 528 -27.39 -21.07 -31.24
N LEU A 529 -26.98 -20.97 -32.49
CA LEU A 529 -27.03 -22.03 -33.49
C LEU A 529 -25.74 -22.85 -33.68
N ASP A 530 -24.63 -22.52 -32.99
CA ASP A 530 -23.39 -23.30 -33.08
C ASP A 530 -22.88 -23.74 -31.71
N PRO A 531 -23.12 -25.01 -31.27
CA PRO A 531 -22.73 -25.51 -29.96
C PRO A 531 -21.28 -25.99 -29.81
N GLU A 532 -20.44 -25.96 -30.86
CA GLU A 532 -19.14 -26.66 -30.85
C GLU A 532 -17.88 -25.79 -30.55
N VAL A 533 -18.00 -24.53 -30.14
CA VAL A 533 -16.81 -23.73 -29.77
C VAL A 533 -16.66 -23.71 -28.25
N ASN A 534 -16.04 -24.76 -27.69
CA ASN A 534 -15.84 -24.91 -26.24
C ASN A 534 -14.60 -24.21 -25.68
N GLU A 535 -13.66 -23.73 -26.49
CA GLU A 535 -12.52 -22.91 -26.04
C GLU A 535 -12.28 -21.78 -27.04
N LEU A 536 -12.19 -20.57 -26.53
CA LEU A 536 -11.75 -19.40 -27.30
C LEU A 536 -10.30 -19.59 -27.73
N SER A 537 -10.03 -19.45 -29.03
CA SER A 537 -8.64 -19.47 -29.51
C SER A 537 -7.85 -18.32 -28.91
N LYS A 538 -6.58 -18.55 -28.68
CA LYS A 538 -5.66 -17.52 -28.14
C LYS A 538 -5.66 -16.26 -29.02
N GLU A 539 -5.83 -16.41 -30.32
CA GLU A 539 -5.93 -15.34 -31.30
C GLU A 539 -7.19 -14.49 -31.10
N THR A 540 -8.32 -15.11 -30.80
CA THR A 540 -9.58 -14.38 -30.51
C THR A 540 -9.47 -13.58 -29.23
N ILE A 541 -8.91 -14.15 -28.17
CA ILE A 541 -8.67 -13.43 -26.90
C ILE A 541 -7.73 -12.25 -27.14
N THR A 542 -6.66 -12.46 -27.89
CA THR A 542 -5.69 -11.41 -28.24
C THR A 542 -6.35 -10.26 -28.98
N SER A 543 -7.18 -10.55 -29.98
CA SER A 543 -7.92 -9.54 -30.74
C SER A 543 -8.87 -8.73 -29.86
N MET A 544 -9.64 -9.42 -28.99
CA MET A 544 -10.58 -8.78 -28.07
C MET A 544 -9.86 -7.85 -27.07
N VAL A 545 -8.77 -8.33 -26.49
CA VAL A 545 -7.95 -7.56 -25.54
C VAL A 545 -7.33 -6.33 -26.23
N TYR A 546 -6.87 -6.50 -27.48
CA TYR A 546 -6.27 -5.41 -28.25
C TYR A 546 -7.30 -4.32 -28.60
N GLU A 547 -8.52 -4.71 -29.00
CA GLU A 547 -9.62 -3.76 -29.24
C GLU A 547 -9.98 -2.97 -27.97
N GLU A 548 -10.11 -3.67 -26.84
CA GLU A 548 -10.40 -3.01 -25.56
C GLU A 548 -9.25 -2.11 -25.10
N LEU A 549 -8.00 -2.54 -25.24
CA LEU A 549 -6.83 -1.72 -24.93
C LEU A 549 -6.87 -0.40 -25.73
N ARG A 550 -7.04 -0.49 -27.05
CA ARG A 550 -7.12 0.71 -27.91
C ARG A 550 -8.28 1.62 -27.54
N LYS A 551 -9.43 1.07 -27.23
CA LYS A 551 -10.60 1.82 -26.81
C LYS A 551 -10.34 2.63 -25.52
N TRP A 552 -9.79 1.99 -24.49
CA TRP A 552 -9.59 2.62 -23.20
C TRP A 552 -8.38 3.55 -23.15
N THR A 553 -7.34 3.29 -23.96
CA THR A 553 -6.13 4.13 -24.03
C THR A 553 -6.21 5.22 -25.11
N SER A 554 -7.33 5.33 -25.84
CA SER A 554 -7.51 6.29 -26.94
C SER A 554 -7.31 7.76 -26.56
N GLN A 555 -7.50 8.10 -25.31
CA GLN A 555 -7.34 9.46 -24.77
C GLN A 555 -6.00 9.68 -24.07
N CYS A 556 -5.16 8.63 -23.93
CA CYS A 556 -3.84 8.76 -23.37
C CYS A 556 -2.88 9.46 -24.36
N SER A 557 -1.86 10.11 -23.81
CA SER A 557 -0.86 10.86 -24.58
C SER A 557 -0.11 9.97 -25.57
N PHE A 558 0.05 8.68 -25.25
CA PHE A 558 0.75 7.69 -26.07
C PHE A 558 -0.10 6.46 -26.31
N GLN A 559 0.02 5.88 -27.49
CA GLN A 559 -0.67 4.67 -27.88
C GLN A 559 0.23 3.45 -27.69
N VAL A 560 -0.36 2.34 -27.20
CA VAL A 560 0.33 1.06 -27.10
C VAL A 560 0.30 0.35 -28.46
N GLY A 561 1.46 -0.08 -28.94
CA GLY A 561 1.60 -0.81 -30.20
C GLY A 561 1.53 -2.34 -29.98
N PRO A 562 2.65 -3.07 -29.98
CA PRO A 562 2.63 -4.51 -29.86
C PRO A 562 2.24 -4.97 -28.45
N VAL A 563 1.48 -6.09 -28.39
CA VAL A 563 0.99 -6.66 -27.13
C VAL A 563 1.46 -8.11 -27.00
N LEU A 564 2.04 -8.45 -25.87
CA LEU A 564 2.37 -9.81 -25.45
C LEU A 564 1.29 -10.31 -24.49
N ILE A 565 0.54 -11.32 -24.89
CA ILE A 565 -0.43 -11.98 -24.01
C ILE A 565 0.26 -13.11 -23.25
N VAL A 566 0.13 -13.10 -21.94
CA VAL A 566 0.66 -14.12 -21.02
C VAL A 566 -0.47 -14.74 -20.23
N ASP A 567 -0.37 -16.04 -20.00
CA ASP A 567 -1.41 -16.80 -19.32
C ASP A 567 -1.24 -16.87 -17.81
N GLU A 568 0.02 -16.81 -17.34
CA GLU A 568 0.36 -16.90 -15.92
C GLU A 568 0.25 -15.53 -15.25
N PRO A 569 -0.61 -15.37 -14.23
CA PRO A 569 -0.74 -14.10 -13.54
C PRO A 569 0.52 -13.74 -12.73
N PHE A 570 0.79 -12.44 -12.61
CA PHE A 570 1.83 -11.95 -11.71
C PHE A 570 1.36 -12.13 -10.28
N THR A 571 2.16 -12.82 -9.47
CA THR A 571 1.82 -13.16 -8.09
C THR A 571 2.99 -12.90 -7.14
N ILE A 572 2.71 -12.95 -5.83
CA ILE A 572 3.75 -12.88 -4.80
C ILE A 572 4.61 -14.15 -4.85
N ASP A 573 3.98 -15.30 -5.11
CA ASP A 573 4.64 -16.61 -5.07
C ASP A 573 5.63 -16.81 -6.22
N ASN A 574 5.35 -16.26 -7.43
CA ASN A 574 6.31 -16.28 -8.54
C ASN A 574 7.29 -15.09 -8.52
N GLY A 575 7.22 -14.25 -7.48
CA GLY A 575 8.15 -13.14 -7.29
C GLY A 575 7.93 -11.92 -8.19
N LEU A 576 6.90 -11.93 -9.04
CA LEU A 576 6.56 -10.82 -9.94
C LEU A 576 5.72 -9.73 -9.28
N MET A 577 5.23 -9.99 -8.05
CA MET A 577 4.61 -8.98 -7.19
C MET A 577 5.31 -8.87 -5.85
N THR A 578 5.21 -7.68 -5.25
CA THR A 578 5.62 -7.47 -3.86
C THR A 578 4.58 -8.06 -2.91
N PRO A 579 4.94 -8.31 -1.62
CA PRO A 579 3.96 -8.71 -0.60
C PRO A 579 2.82 -7.72 -0.36
N THR A 580 2.99 -6.47 -0.79
CA THR A 580 1.94 -5.44 -0.82
C THR A 580 1.20 -5.39 -2.16
N MET A 581 1.24 -6.47 -2.93
CA MET A 581 0.53 -6.67 -4.20
C MET A 581 0.86 -5.66 -5.30
N LYS A 582 2.08 -5.13 -5.30
CA LYS A 582 2.56 -4.22 -6.35
C LYS A 582 3.38 -5.01 -7.37
N ILE A 583 3.10 -4.83 -8.66
CA ILE A 583 3.85 -5.49 -9.75
C ILE A 583 5.29 -4.98 -9.74
N ARG A 584 6.23 -5.88 -9.88
CA ARG A 584 7.66 -5.63 -10.01
C ARG A 584 8.01 -5.57 -11.49
N ARG A 585 7.85 -4.38 -12.08
CA ARG A 585 8.09 -4.14 -13.51
C ARG A 585 9.44 -4.67 -13.98
N ASP A 586 10.50 -4.40 -13.22
CA ASP A 586 11.85 -4.87 -13.49
C ASP A 586 11.91 -6.40 -13.66
N LYS A 587 11.26 -7.13 -12.73
CA LYS A 587 11.25 -8.60 -12.76
C LYS A 587 10.38 -9.16 -13.89
N VAL A 588 9.25 -8.49 -14.18
CA VAL A 588 8.38 -8.89 -15.31
C VAL A 588 9.14 -8.71 -16.62
N VAL A 589 9.80 -7.56 -16.82
CA VAL A 589 10.60 -7.31 -18.02
C VAL A 589 11.76 -8.30 -18.15
N ASP A 590 12.45 -8.60 -17.05
CA ASP A 590 13.54 -9.58 -17.02
C ASP A 590 13.06 -10.99 -17.40
N GLN A 591 11.92 -11.41 -16.84
CA GLN A 591 11.36 -12.75 -17.08
C GLN A 591 10.93 -12.96 -18.53
N TYR A 592 10.31 -11.95 -19.13
CA TYR A 592 9.80 -12.01 -20.51
C TYR A 592 10.73 -11.36 -21.54
N LYS A 593 12.01 -11.20 -21.22
CA LYS A 593 12.99 -10.48 -22.05
C LYS A 593 13.05 -11.00 -23.50
N ASN A 594 13.11 -12.31 -23.67
CA ASN A 594 13.23 -12.95 -25.00
C ASN A 594 11.95 -12.75 -25.83
N GLU A 595 10.79 -12.81 -25.21
CA GLU A 595 9.49 -12.57 -25.85
C GLU A 595 9.33 -11.09 -26.23
N ILE A 596 9.75 -10.19 -25.36
CA ILE A 596 9.77 -8.75 -25.62
C ILE A 596 10.67 -8.44 -26.82
N GLU A 597 11.88 -9.01 -26.88
CA GLU A 597 12.79 -8.80 -28.01
C GLU A 597 12.18 -9.29 -29.35
N ARG A 598 11.41 -10.38 -29.33
CA ARG A 598 10.68 -10.87 -30.51
C ARG A 598 9.48 -9.99 -30.88
N LEU A 599 8.84 -9.39 -29.88
CA LEU A 599 7.67 -8.53 -30.05
C LEU A 599 7.98 -7.24 -30.82
N TYR A 600 9.23 -6.76 -30.72
CA TYR A 600 9.70 -5.52 -31.36
C TYR A 600 10.47 -5.75 -32.66
N LYS A 601 10.80 -6.98 -33.02
CA LYS A 601 11.37 -7.35 -34.34
C LYS A 601 10.31 -7.35 -35.42
#